data_eb3d3bcf8d54445c04e770e7b7dcfcf5
#
_entry.id   eb3d3bcf8d54445c04e770e7b7dcfcf5
#
_cell.length_a   1.000
_cell.length_b   1.000
_cell.length_c   1.000
_cell.angle_alpha   90.00
_cell.angle_beta   90.00
_cell.angle_gamma   90.00
#
_symmetry.space_group_name_H-M   'P 1'
#
loop_
_entity.id
_entity.type
_entity.pdbx_description
1 polymer ?
#
loop_
_entity_poly.entity_id
_entity_poly.type
_entity_poly.pdbx_seq_one_letter_code
_entity_poly.pdbx_strand_id
1 'polypeptide(L)'
;LDWLVSIPWSKRSEERLDPIFAREVLDEDHAGLEDVKERIVEYLAVRKLREERGIAEDKRSGAILTLIGPPGTGKTSIGESIARALNREFVRMSLGGVRDEAEIRGHRRTYIGALPGRLVRALRDAGTMNPVILLDEVDKVGADWRGDPSAALLEVLDPAQNHSFRDHYLDVELDLSQVMFLATANVADTIPGPLLDRMEVIRFDGYTSEEKLAIAKGYLWPRQRDRNGLREDEVKISDETLRTIISEYTREAGVRNLERELGTVLRKTATKIASTQSRAETDAAGAARETDAQGTAQSSAESNGKVPDGEVKKAAKKASKAKAAKATKQAPVKIDLETVRDALGRQRFFQESASRTATPGVATGLAVTGTGGDVLFVEATAMKAGESAPGNALVLTGQLGDVMKESARIALSYVRGHAEELGIEESAFEGQEFHVHVPAGAIPKDGPSAGVTMVTALASLLSGRPVKHTVGMTGEVTLQGRVLPIGGLKQKALAAHAAGLTDVILPERNRGDLDEIPEEVREQMAFHPVMTIQEVLDRALEPARVDTGHKAAASVAS
;
A
#
# COMPACT_ATOMS: atom_id res chain seq x y z
N LEU A 1 -9.24 -13.69 40.42
CA LEU A 1 -10.65 -13.33 40.45
C LEU A 1 -10.96 -12.13 39.55
N ASP A 2 -10.12 -11.08 39.53
CA ASP A 2 -10.37 -9.84 38.78
C ASP A 2 -10.61 -10.10 37.27
N TRP A 3 -9.83 -10.97 36.68
CA TRP A 3 -10.00 -11.37 35.27
C TRP A 3 -11.33 -12.08 35.01
N LEU A 4 -11.73 -13.02 35.89
CA LEU A 4 -13.00 -13.75 35.74
C LEU A 4 -14.22 -12.83 35.89
N VAL A 5 -14.13 -11.81 36.75
CA VAL A 5 -15.20 -10.83 36.95
C VAL A 5 -15.24 -9.79 35.84
N SER A 6 -14.09 -9.50 35.22
CA SER A 6 -13.99 -8.47 34.16
C SER A 6 -14.45 -8.96 32.78
N ILE A 7 -14.59 -10.27 32.56
CA ILE A 7 -15.09 -10.81 31.31
C ILE A 7 -16.62 -10.59 31.22
N PRO A 8 -17.13 -10.12 30.10
CA PRO A 8 -18.54 -9.77 29.93
C PRO A 8 -19.41 -11.00 29.58
N TRP A 9 -19.43 -12.03 30.43
CA TRP A 9 -20.04 -13.35 30.19
C TRP A 9 -21.45 -13.31 29.60
N SER A 10 -22.27 -12.33 29.99
CA SER A 10 -23.68 -12.24 29.61
C SER A 10 -24.01 -11.06 28.70
N LYS A 11 -22.99 -10.21 28.40
CA LYS A 11 -23.21 -9.01 27.60
C LYS A 11 -23.01 -9.29 26.13
N ARG A 12 -23.98 -8.93 25.32
CA ARG A 12 -23.91 -9.03 23.84
C ARG A 12 -24.41 -7.73 23.24
N SER A 13 -23.79 -7.32 22.12
CA SER A 13 -24.32 -6.26 21.27
C SER A 13 -25.53 -6.80 20.48
N GLU A 14 -26.54 -5.96 20.27
CA GLU A 14 -27.65 -6.28 19.36
C GLU A 14 -27.10 -6.21 17.94
N GLU A 15 -27.03 -7.35 17.28
CA GLU A 15 -26.50 -7.45 15.93
C GLU A 15 -27.49 -6.91 14.90
N ARG A 16 -26.97 -6.18 13.91
CA ARG A 16 -27.72 -5.71 12.75
C ARG A 16 -27.20 -6.41 11.49
N LEU A 17 -27.96 -7.39 11.00
CA LEU A 17 -27.65 -8.07 9.74
C LEU A 17 -28.48 -7.46 8.60
N ASP A 18 -28.05 -6.32 8.08
CA ASP A 18 -28.68 -5.62 6.97
C ASP A 18 -27.64 -5.34 5.87
N PRO A 19 -27.62 -6.12 4.77
CA PRO A 19 -26.66 -5.96 3.70
C PRO A 19 -26.72 -4.58 3.01
N ILE A 20 -27.92 -3.96 2.95
CA ILE A 20 -28.10 -2.64 2.34
C ILE A 20 -27.40 -1.58 3.20
N PHE A 21 -27.70 -1.58 4.50
CA PHE A 21 -27.04 -0.68 5.44
C PHE A 21 -25.54 -0.92 5.52
N ALA A 22 -25.09 -2.19 5.45
CA ALA A 22 -23.67 -2.49 5.42
C ALA A 22 -22.99 -1.89 4.19
N ARG A 23 -23.64 -1.94 3.03
CA ARG A 23 -23.13 -1.28 1.82
C ARG A 23 -23.05 0.24 1.98
N GLU A 24 -24.07 0.88 2.54
CA GLU A 24 -24.05 2.32 2.79
C GLU A 24 -22.89 2.74 3.70
N VAL A 25 -22.66 1.99 4.80
CA VAL A 25 -21.54 2.24 5.73
C VAL A 25 -20.18 2.09 5.03
N LEU A 26 -20.02 1.06 4.20
CA LEU A 26 -18.78 0.82 3.45
C LEU A 26 -18.54 1.91 2.40
N ASP A 27 -19.58 2.40 1.74
CA ASP A 27 -19.47 3.48 0.75
C ASP A 27 -19.16 4.83 1.39
N GLU A 28 -19.70 5.09 2.59
CA GLU A 28 -19.39 6.30 3.36
C GLU A 28 -17.93 6.33 3.83
N ASP A 29 -17.39 5.19 4.27
CA ASP A 29 -16.06 5.12 4.89
C ASP A 29 -14.92 4.91 3.88
N HIS A 30 -15.21 4.34 2.72
CA HIS A 30 -14.18 3.90 1.77
C HIS A 30 -14.51 4.31 0.34
N ALA A 31 -13.60 5.06 -0.29
CA ALA A 31 -13.66 5.32 -1.73
C ALA A 31 -13.06 4.12 -2.50
N GLY A 32 -13.69 3.74 -3.62
CA GLY A 32 -13.28 2.58 -4.43
C GLY A 32 -13.53 1.25 -3.72
N LEU A 33 -12.70 0.25 -4.01
CA LEU A 33 -12.76 -1.10 -3.43
C LEU A 33 -14.11 -1.81 -3.70
N GLU A 34 -14.70 -1.63 -4.88
CA GLU A 34 -16.03 -2.14 -5.20
C GLU A 34 -16.12 -3.67 -5.03
N ASP A 35 -15.15 -4.40 -5.58
CA ASP A 35 -15.09 -5.88 -5.49
C ASP A 35 -15.03 -6.35 -4.03
N VAL A 36 -14.27 -5.62 -3.20
CA VAL A 36 -14.14 -5.92 -1.77
C VAL A 36 -15.44 -5.69 -1.03
N LYS A 37 -16.10 -4.56 -1.29
CA LYS A 37 -17.40 -4.21 -0.69
C LYS A 37 -18.48 -5.22 -1.08
N GLU A 38 -18.52 -5.58 -2.35
CA GLU A 38 -19.48 -6.57 -2.86
C GLU A 38 -19.31 -7.91 -2.16
N ARG A 39 -18.08 -8.43 -2.07
CA ARG A 39 -17.79 -9.68 -1.35
C ARG A 39 -18.17 -9.64 0.12
N ILE A 40 -17.95 -8.51 0.80
CA ILE A 40 -18.37 -8.34 2.20
C ILE A 40 -19.90 -8.37 2.30
N VAL A 41 -20.60 -7.66 1.43
CA VAL A 41 -22.07 -7.61 1.40
C VAL A 41 -22.67 -8.99 1.09
N GLU A 42 -22.09 -9.73 0.13
CA GLU A 42 -22.49 -11.13 -0.16
C GLU A 42 -22.34 -12.02 1.07
N TYR A 43 -21.20 -11.94 1.74
CA TYR A 43 -20.97 -12.71 2.98
C TYR A 43 -22.02 -12.40 4.06
N LEU A 44 -22.32 -11.13 4.27
CA LEU A 44 -23.33 -10.71 5.25
C LEU A 44 -24.75 -11.13 4.84
N ALA A 45 -25.07 -11.07 3.54
CA ALA A 45 -26.36 -11.51 3.03
C ALA A 45 -26.59 -13.02 3.21
N VAL A 46 -25.57 -13.83 2.93
CA VAL A 46 -25.63 -15.28 3.16
C VAL A 46 -25.83 -15.58 4.67
N ARG A 47 -25.13 -14.88 5.53
CA ARG A 47 -25.27 -15.02 6.99
C ARG A 47 -26.67 -14.68 7.46
N LYS A 48 -27.24 -13.56 6.99
CA LYS A 48 -28.62 -13.15 7.25
C LYS A 48 -29.64 -14.22 6.85
N LEU A 49 -29.51 -14.73 5.63
CA LEU A 49 -30.43 -15.75 5.12
C LEU A 49 -30.38 -17.06 5.91
N ARG A 50 -29.19 -17.45 6.38
CA ARG A 50 -29.02 -18.64 7.23
C ARG A 50 -29.70 -18.45 8.59
N GLU A 51 -29.52 -17.29 9.21
CA GLU A 51 -30.16 -16.96 10.48
C GLU A 51 -31.70 -16.94 10.37
N GLU A 52 -32.25 -16.24 9.36
CA GLU A 52 -33.70 -16.18 9.11
C GLU A 52 -34.34 -17.54 8.84
N ARG A 53 -33.60 -18.47 8.23
CA ARG A 53 -34.06 -19.82 7.92
C ARG A 53 -33.84 -20.83 9.06
N GLY A 54 -33.26 -20.41 10.16
CA GLY A 54 -32.91 -21.29 11.28
C GLY A 54 -31.91 -22.40 10.86
N ILE A 55 -31.17 -22.18 9.80
CA ILE A 55 -30.11 -23.09 9.36
C ILE A 55 -28.95 -22.84 10.32
N ALA A 56 -28.77 -23.74 11.29
CA ALA A 56 -27.62 -23.70 12.18
C ALA A 56 -26.34 -23.54 11.33
N GLU A 57 -25.45 -22.66 11.74
CA GLU A 57 -24.11 -22.61 11.13
C GLU A 57 -23.57 -24.04 11.11
N ASP A 58 -23.39 -24.59 9.92
CA ASP A 58 -22.77 -25.90 9.79
C ASP A 58 -21.41 -25.79 10.49
N LYS A 59 -21.22 -26.60 11.53
CA LYS A 59 -20.01 -26.60 12.36
C LYS A 59 -18.71 -26.77 11.53
N ARG A 60 -18.85 -26.92 10.22
CA ARG A 60 -17.77 -27.06 9.23
C ARG A 60 -17.61 -25.85 8.29
N SER A 61 -18.49 -24.86 8.33
CA SER A 61 -18.59 -23.82 7.29
C SER A 61 -18.35 -22.38 7.79
N GLY A 62 -17.68 -22.19 8.91
CA GLY A 62 -17.26 -20.87 9.35
C GLY A 62 -16.01 -20.42 8.60
N ALA A 63 -16.18 -19.96 7.36
CA ALA A 63 -15.08 -19.32 6.64
C ALA A 63 -14.71 -18.01 7.34
N ILE A 64 -13.43 -17.83 7.62
CA ILE A 64 -12.88 -16.60 8.22
C ILE A 64 -12.62 -15.63 7.09
N LEU A 65 -13.31 -14.50 7.12
CA LEU A 65 -13.09 -13.45 6.15
C LEU A 65 -11.66 -12.89 6.29
N THR A 66 -10.83 -13.11 5.29
CA THR A 66 -9.41 -12.77 5.32
C THR A 66 -9.05 -11.75 4.24
N LEU A 67 -8.59 -10.59 4.68
CA LEU A 67 -8.25 -9.44 3.84
C LEU A 67 -6.76 -9.48 3.51
N ILE A 68 -6.40 -9.79 2.27
CA ILE A 68 -5.01 -9.95 1.84
C ILE A 68 -4.63 -8.88 0.83
N GLY A 69 -3.51 -8.21 1.00
CA GLY A 69 -3.00 -7.24 0.03
C GLY A 69 -1.95 -6.30 0.59
N PRO A 70 -1.45 -5.35 -0.21
CA PRO A 70 -0.39 -4.44 0.16
C PRO A 70 -0.71 -3.63 1.43
N PRO A 71 0.32 -3.16 2.15
CA PRO A 71 0.10 -2.29 3.31
C PRO A 71 -0.49 -0.94 2.90
N GLY A 72 -1.38 -0.41 3.75
CA GLY A 72 -2.00 0.90 3.51
C GLY A 72 -3.19 0.91 2.54
N THR A 73 -3.73 -0.25 2.20
CA THR A 73 -4.94 -0.37 1.35
C THR A 73 -6.26 -0.37 2.14
N GLY A 74 -6.23 -0.08 3.45
CA GLY A 74 -7.44 0.08 4.24
C GLY A 74 -7.98 -1.20 4.89
N LYS A 75 -7.25 -2.31 4.88
CA LYS A 75 -7.70 -3.59 5.47
C LYS A 75 -8.21 -3.47 6.91
N THR A 76 -7.49 -2.75 7.76
CA THR A 76 -7.89 -2.55 9.16
C THR A 76 -9.12 -1.66 9.28
N SER A 77 -9.20 -0.58 8.52
CA SER A 77 -10.35 0.35 8.56
C SER A 77 -11.62 -0.29 8.02
N ILE A 78 -11.53 -1.16 7.01
CA ILE A 78 -12.69 -1.96 6.56
C ILE A 78 -13.20 -2.88 7.68
N GLY A 79 -12.30 -3.49 8.46
CA GLY A 79 -12.70 -4.28 9.63
C GLY A 79 -13.49 -3.48 10.65
N GLU A 80 -13.08 -2.23 10.91
CA GLU A 80 -13.84 -1.29 11.78
C GLU A 80 -15.21 -0.96 11.17
N SER A 81 -15.28 -0.72 9.86
CA SER A 81 -16.55 -0.42 9.17
C SER A 81 -17.51 -1.60 9.16
N ILE A 82 -16.99 -2.84 8.99
CA ILE A 82 -17.80 -4.06 9.12
C ILE A 82 -18.40 -4.17 10.53
N ALA A 83 -17.60 -3.94 11.56
CA ALA A 83 -18.09 -3.98 12.94
C ALA A 83 -19.17 -2.90 13.19
N ARG A 84 -18.96 -1.69 12.67
CA ARG A 84 -19.95 -0.60 12.73
C ARG A 84 -21.25 -0.97 11.99
N ALA A 85 -21.14 -1.56 10.81
CA ALA A 85 -22.30 -2.00 10.02
C ALA A 85 -23.12 -3.08 10.75
N LEU A 86 -22.44 -3.97 11.46
CA LEU A 86 -23.05 -5.03 12.26
C LEU A 86 -23.53 -4.57 13.65
N ASN A 87 -23.25 -3.33 14.04
CA ASN A 87 -23.47 -2.80 15.40
C ASN A 87 -22.79 -3.66 16.48
N ARG A 88 -21.58 -4.14 16.21
CA ARG A 88 -20.76 -4.93 17.16
C ARG A 88 -19.52 -4.14 17.57
N GLU A 89 -19.03 -4.40 18.77
CA GLU A 89 -17.77 -3.85 19.25
C GLU A 89 -16.60 -4.39 18.42
N PHE A 90 -15.62 -3.54 18.17
CA PHE A 90 -14.43 -3.87 17.38
C PHE A 90 -13.17 -3.93 18.24
N VAL A 91 -12.41 -5.01 18.11
CA VAL A 91 -11.11 -5.14 18.76
C VAL A 91 -10.07 -5.64 17.77
N ARG A 92 -8.93 -4.96 17.72
CA ARG A 92 -7.77 -5.36 16.92
C ARG A 92 -6.79 -6.16 17.78
N MET A 93 -6.42 -7.34 17.32
CA MET A 93 -5.42 -8.20 17.93
C MET A 93 -4.27 -8.43 16.93
N SER A 94 -3.10 -7.82 17.17
CA SER A 94 -1.94 -8.05 16.32
C SER A 94 -1.33 -9.41 16.61
N LEU A 95 -1.09 -10.20 15.56
CA LEU A 95 -0.41 -11.49 15.61
C LEU A 95 1.05 -11.39 15.14
N GLY A 96 1.46 -10.23 14.61
CA GLY A 96 2.82 -10.00 14.16
C GLY A 96 3.83 -10.19 15.29
N GLY A 97 4.75 -11.15 15.09
CA GLY A 97 5.80 -11.46 16.07
C GLY A 97 5.40 -12.43 17.19
N VAL A 98 4.17 -12.93 17.20
CA VAL A 98 3.74 -14.02 18.11
C VAL A 98 4.47 -15.31 17.73
N ARG A 99 5.15 -15.91 18.70
CA ARG A 99 5.93 -17.15 18.54
C ARG A 99 5.58 -18.21 19.57
N ASP A 100 4.89 -17.82 20.65
CA ASP A 100 4.53 -18.71 21.74
C ASP A 100 2.99 -18.89 21.76
N GLU A 101 2.55 -20.15 21.76
CA GLU A 101 1.15 -20.53 21.88
C GLU A 101 0.50 -19.91 23.14
N ALA A 102 1.28 -19.76 24.21
CA ALA A 102 0.81 -19.16 25.46
C ALA A 102 0.37 -17.70 25.32
N GLU A 103 0.80 -16.97 24.29
CA GLU A 103 0.28 -15.63 24.01
C GLU A 103 -1.20 -15.66 23.60
N ILE A 104 -1.64 -16.74 22.94
CA ILE A 104 -3.03 -16.93 22.48
C ILE A 104 -3.87 -17.57 23.59
N ARG A 105 -3.37 -18.70 24.14
CA ARG A 105 -4.07 -19.55 25.14
C ARG A 105 -3.86 -19.12 26.60
N GLY A 106 -2.96 -18.15 26.87
CA GLY A 106 -2.60 -17.76 28.23
C GLY A 106 -1.53 -18.67 28.86
N HIS A 107 -0.83 -18.11 29.83
CA HIS A 107 0.19 -18.84 30.60
C HIS A 107 -0.44 -19.57 31.79
N ARG A 108 0.02 -20.76 32.11
CA ARG A 108 -0.43 -21.46 33.33
C ARG A 108 -0.10 -20.63 34.57
N ARG A 109 -1.03 -20.55 35.54
CA ARG A 109 -0.90 -19.74 36.77
C ARG A 109 0.29 -20.08 37.65
N THR A 110 0.94 -21.20 37.40
CA THR A 110 2.13 -21.63 38.14
C THR A 110 3.38 -20.83 37.80
N TYR A 111 3.37 -20.06 36.73
CA TYR A 111 4.51 -19.22 36.32
C TYR A 111 4.40 -17.82 36.90
N ILE A 112 5.54 -17.27 37.35
CA ILE A 112 5.64 -15.89 37.80
C ILE A 112 5.42 -14.97 36.58
N GLY A 113 4.50 -14.00 36.73
CA GLY A 113 4.14 -13.09 35.62
C GLY A 113 3.14 -13.68 34.61
N ALA A 114 2.51 -14.83 34.93
CA ALA A 114 1.46 -15.40 34.09
C ALA A 114 0.33 -14.42 33.84
N LEU A 115 -0.12 -14.37 32.59
CA LEU A 115 -1.22 -13.52 32.11
C LEU A 115 -2.18 -14.37 31.27
N PRO A 116 -3.47 -13.99 31.22
CA PRO A 116 -4.42 -14.61 30.28
C PRO A 116 -4.02 -14.34 28.83
N GLY A 117 -4.50 -15.18 27.94
CA GLY A 117 -4.28 -15.07 26.51
C GLY A 117 -4.81 -13.78 25.91
N ARG A 118 -4.35 -13.47 24.71
CA ARG A 118 -4.75 -12.24 23.98
C ARG A 118 -6.24 -12.21 23.69
N LEU A 119 -6.88 -13.36 23.46
CA LEU A 119 -8.33 -13.47 23.23
C LEU A 119 -9.15 -13.06 24.46
N VAL A 120 -8.76 -13.53 25.63
CA VAL A 120 -9.43 -13.13 26.88
C VAL A 120 -9.33 -11.63 27.11
N ARG A 121 -8.15 -11.06 26.83
CA ARG A 121 -7.94 -9.60 26.91
C ARG A 121 -8.80 -8.87 25.90
N ALA A 122 -8.88 -9.36 24.65
CA ALA A 122 -9.72 -8.78 23.60
C ALA A 122 -11.21 -8.78 23.99
N LEU A 123 -11.74 -9.87 24.54
CA LEU A 123 -13.13 -9.94 25.02
C LEU A 123 -13.41 -8.97 26.18
N ARG A 124 -12.47 -8.85 27.13
CA ARG A 124 -12.58 -7.87 28.21
C ARG A 124 -12.61 -6.44 27.67
N ASP A 125 -11.70 -6.13 26.75
CA ASP A 125 -11.55 -4.78 26.19
C ASP A 125 -12.76 -4.43 25.29
N ALA A 126 -13.34 -5.41 24.60
CA ALA A 126 -14.58 -5.27 23.86
C ALA A 126 -15.80 -5.00 24.76
N GLY A 127 -15.80 -5.56 25.98
CA GLY A 127 -16.96 -5.45 26.90
C GLY A 127 -18.20 -6.23 26.47
N THR A 128 -18.11 -7.09 25.46
CA THR A 128 -19.18 -7.97 24.93
C THR A 128 -18.61 -9.34 24.53
N MET A 129 -19.47 -10.37 24.48
CA MET A 129 -19.05 -11.72 24.06
C MET A 129 -19.21 -12.01 22.56
N ASN A 130 -19.76 -11.07 21.79
CA ASN A 130 -19.94 -11.17 20.36
C ASN A 130 -19.26 -10.03 19.56
N PRO A 131 -18.04 -9.64 19.92
CA PRO A 131 -17.33 -8.59 19.17
C PRO A 131 -16.89 -9.08 17.79
N VAL A 132 -16.46 -8.13 16.96
CA VAL A 132 -15.61 -8.39 15.80
C VAL A 132 -14.15 -8.30 16.24
N ILE A 133 -13.41 -9.40 16.13
CA ILE A 133 -11.98 -9.45 16.45
C ILE A 133 -11.18 -9.50 15.15
N LEU A 134 -10.39 -8.47 14.89
CA LEU A 134 -9.47 -8.43 13.76
C LEU A 134 -8.12 -9.03 14.14
N LEU A 135 -7.79 -10.16 13.57
CA LEU A 135 -6.49 -10.83 13.65
C LEU A 135 -5.55 -10.19 12.63
N ASP A 136 -4.71 -9.26 13.09
CA ASP A 136 -3.87 -8.49 12.19
C ASP A 136 -2.50 -9.12 12.01
N GLU A 137 -2.00 -9.13 10.76
CA GLU A 137 -0.70 -9.69 10.37
C GLU A 137 -0.57 -11.20 10.62
N VAL A 138 -1.56 -12.02 10.21
CA VAL A 138 -1.53 -13.49 10.33
C VAL A 138 -0.41 -14.12 9.51
N ASP A 139 0.06 -13.45 8.47
CA ASP A 139 1.21 -13.83 7.63
C ASP A 139 2.56 -13.75 8.36
N LYS A 140 2.59 -13.11 9.54
CA LYS A 140 3.80 -12.96 10.37
C LYS A 140 3.81 -13.83 11.62
N VAL A 141 2.88 -14.76 11.74
CA VAL A 141 2.86 -15.76 12.80
C VAL A 141 4.00 -16.73 12.56
N GLY A 142 4.92 -16.83 13.50
CA GLY A 142 6.08 -17.72 13.43
C GLY A 142 5.88 -18.96 14.27
N ALA A 143 6.37 -20.11 13.80
CA ALA A 143 6.55 -21.30 14.65
C ALA A 143 7.94 -21.23 15.31
N ASP A 144 8.01 -21.54 16.60
CA ASP A 144 9.28 -21.66 17.35
C ASP A 144 9.24 -22.96 18.17
N TRP A 145 10.39 -23.39 18.70
CA TRP A 145 10.51 -24.54 19.60
C TRP A 145 9.63 -24.45 20.87
N ARG A 146 9.06 -23.30 21.17
CA ARG A 146 8.19 -23.04 22.32
C ARG A 146 6.72 -23.35 22.10
N GLY A 147 6.32 -23.71 20.89
CA GLY A 147 4.95 -24.03 20.55
C GLY A 147 4.60 -23.59 19.14
N ASP A 148 3.40 -23.97 18.70
CA ASP A 148 2.85 -23.59 17.41
C ASP A 148 1.62 -22.70 17.61
N PRO A 149 1.77 -21.37 17.53
CA PRO A 149 0.63 -20.44 17.61
C PRO A 149 -0.44 -20.71 16.54
N SER A 150 -0.05 -21.28 15.40
CA SER A 150 -0.99 -21.62 14.32
C SER A 150 -1.96 -22.73 14.76
N ALA A 151 -1.49 -23.71 15.53
CA ALA A 151 -2.35 -24.76 16.09
C ALA A 151 -3.37 -24.18 17.08
N ALA A 152 -2.97 -23.21 17.93
CA ALA A 152 -3.88 -22.52 18.83
C ALA A 152 -4.91 -21.70 18.06
N LEU A 153 -4.50 -21.02 16.99
CA LEU A 153 -5.42 -20.27 16.12
C LEU A 153 -6.40 -21.20 15.41
N LEU A 154 -5.97 -22.38 14.95
CA LEU A 154 -6.85 -23.35 14.33
C LEU A 154 -7.99 -23.78 15.25
N GLU A 155 -7.72 -24.01 16.54
CA GLU A 155 -8.76 -24.33 17.52
C GLU A 155 -9.73 -23.17 17.73
N VAL A 156 -9.21 -21.94 17.87
CA VAL A 156 -10.03 -20.72 18.04
C VAL A 156 -10.93 -20.47 16.84
N LEU A 157 -10.40 -20.70 15.66
CA LEU A 157 -11.05 -20.38 14.38
C LEU A 157 -11.89 -21.54 13.84
N ASP A 158 -11.83 -22.73 14.48
CA ASP A 158 -12.67 -23.86 14.12
C ASP A 158 -14.05 -23.76 14.78
N PRO A 159 -15.13 -23.56 14.01
CA PRO A 159 -16.49 -23.51 14.57
C PRO A 159 -16.89 -24.80 15.30
N ALA A 160 -16.23 -25.92 15.01
CA ALA A 160 -16.48 -27.19 15.71
C ALA A 160 -15.87 -27.23 17.12
N GLN A 161 -14.88 -26.41 17.43
CA GLN A 161 -14.10 -26.43 18.67
C GLN A 161 -14.17 -25.10 19.45
N ASN A 162 -14.43 -23.97 18.79
CA ASN A 162 -14.37 -22.64 19.39
C ASN A 162 -15.40 -22.39 20.51
N HIS A 163 -16.48 -23.19 20.59
CA HIS A 163 -17.48 -23.11 21.66
C HIS A 163 -16.94 -23.55 23.02
N SER A 164 -15.84 -24.28 23.07
CA SER A 164 -15.22 -24.84 24.29
C SER A 164 -13.74 -24.44 24.40
N PHE A 165 -13.38 -23.26 23.89
CA PHE A 165 -12.00 -22.76 24.00
C PHE A 165 -11.57 -22.59 25.44
N ARG A 166 -10.40 -23.14 25.82
CA ARG A 166 -9.91 -23.10 27.20
C ARG A 166 -8.63 -22.25 27.29
N ASP A 167 -8.74 -21.14 27.99
CA ASP A 167 -7.56 -20.34 28.35
C ASP A 167 -6.84 -20.98 29.55
N HIS A 168 -5.52 -21.19 29.43
CA HIS A 168 -4.73 -21.87 30.47
C HIS A 168 -4.56 -21.06 31.75
N TYR A 169 -4.73 -19.71 31.67
CA TYR A 169 -4.67 -18.87 32.85
C TYR A 169 -6.01 -18.84 33.60
N LEU A 170 -7.11 -18.76 32.88
CA LEU A 170 -8.44 -18.74 33.47
C LEU A 170 -8.87 -20.12 33.94
N ASP A 171 -8.47 -21.15 33.21
CA ASP A 171 -8.81 -22.56 33.44
C ASP A 171 -10.32 -22.82 33.44
N VAL A 172 -11.06 -22.06 32.62
CA VAL A 172 -12.49 -22.19 32.34
C VAL A 172 -12.72 -22.18 30.84
N GLU A 173 -13.81 -22.78 30.40
CA GLU A 173 -14.20 -22.76 28.99
C GLU A 173 -14.84 -21.43 28.63
N LEU A 174 -14.51 -20.93 27.46
CA LEU A 174 -15.03 -19.72 26.85
C LEU A 174 -15.72 -20.10 25.54
N ASP A 175 -16.94 -19.67 25.38
CA ASP A 175 -17.69 -19.84 24.14
C ASP A 175 -17.35 -18.68 23.19
N LEU A 176 -16.56 -18.96 22.15
CA LEU A 176 -16.16 -18.01 21.10
C LEU A 176 -17.04 -18.13 19.85
N SER A 177 -18.10 -18.97 19.85
CA SER A 177 -18.93 -19.22 18.68
C SER A 177 -19.67 -17.97 18.16
N GLN A 178 -19.86 -16.97 19.03
CA GLN A 178 -20.51 -15.72 18.69
C GLN A 178 -19.53 -14.62 18.24
N VAL A 179 -18.24 -14.86 18.37
CA VAL A 179 -17.20 -13.91 17.94
C VAL A 179 -17.08 -13.97 16.42
N MET A 180 -17.09 -12.81 15.78
CA MET A 180 -16.75 -12.73 14.36
C MET A 180 -15.26 -12.47 14.20
N PHE A 181 -14.55 -13.43 13.63
CA PHE A 181 -13.13 -13.27 13.33
C PHE A 181 -12.93 -12.73 11.92
N LEU A 182 -12.16 -11.67 11.81
CA LEU A 182 -11.60 -11.16 10.56
C LEU A 182 -10.10 -11.34 10.62
N ALA A 183 -9.45 -11.63 9.50
CA ALA A 183 -8.01 -11.74 9.43
C ALA A 183 -7.43 -10.74 8.42
N THR A 184 -6.21 -10.26 8.66
CA THR A 184 -5.46 -9.49 7.67
C THR A 184 -4.10 -10.09 7.42
N ALA A 185 -3.66 -10.04 6.17
CA ALA A 185 -2.32 -10.43 5.76
C ALA A 185 -1.81 -9.51 4.66
N ASN A 186 -0.50 -9.46 4.47
CA ASN A 186 0.07 -8.77 3.32
C ASN A 186 0.31 -9.74 2.16
N VAL A 187 0.70 -10.97 2.45
CA VAL A 187 1.03 -12.01 1.46
C VAL A 187 0.35 -13.32 1.86
N ALA A 188 -0.28 -14.00 0.91
CA ALA A 188 -0.97 -15.27 1.15
C ALA A 188 0.01 -16.43 1.39
N ASP A 189 1.12 -16.46 0.66
CA ASP A 189 2.05 -17.60 0.60
C ASP A 189 2.76 -17.89 1.94
N THR A 190 2.78 -16.93 2.84
CA THR A 190 3.39 -17.07 4.17
C THR A 190 2.40 -17.52 5.24
N ILE A 191 1.10 -17.59 4.92
CA ILE A 191 0.08 -18.10 5.82
C ILE A 191 0.19 -19.64 5.85
N PRO A 192 0.21 -20.27 7.04
CA PRO A 192 0.18 -21.71 7.14
C PRO A 192 -1.00 -22.35 6.40
N GLY A 193 -0.75 -23.35 5.53
CA GLY A 193 -1.76 -23.98 4.69
C GLY A 193 -3.05 -24.36 5.42
N PRO A 194 -2.99 -25.06 6.58
CA PRO A 194 -4.19 -25.42 7.34
C PRO A 194 -5.05 -24.24 7.81
N LEU A 195 -4.44 -23.05 8.01
CA LEU A 195 -5.18 -21.81 8.30
C LEU A 195 -5.80 -21.25 7.02
N LEU A 196 -5.03 -21.24 5.93
CA LEU A 196 -5.49 -20.72 4.63
C LEU A 196 -6.70 -21.49 4.10
N ASP A 197 -6.75 -22.81 4.30
CA ASP A 197 -7.86 -23.68 3.89
C ASP A 197 -9.20 -23.33 4.58
N ARG A 198 -9.16 -22.59 5.69
CA ARG A 198 -10.33 -22.12 6.44
C ARG A 198 -10.67 -20.66 6.19
N MET A 199 -9.89 -20.00 5.35
CA MET A 199 -10.00 -18.58 5.08
C MET A 199 -10.75 -18.33 3.78
N GLU A 200 -11.75 -17.45 3.83
CA GLU A 200 -12.33 -16.83 2.65
C GLU A 200 -11.51 -15.60 2.30
N VAL A 201 -10.72 -15.70 1.23
CA VAL A 201 -9.76 -14.68 0.87
C VAL A 201 -10.41 -13.58 0.02
N ILE A 202 -10.38 -12.36 0.52
CA ILE A 202 -10.67 -11.14 -0.23
C ILE A 202 -9.36 -10.42 -0.53
N ARG A 203 -9.05 -10.24 -1.80
CA ARG A 203 -7.81 -9.59 -2.24
C ARG A 203 -8.01 -8.09 -2.33
N PHE A 204 -7.09 -7.37 -1.73
CA PHE A 204 -6.94 -5.92 -1.85
C PHE A 204 -5.82 -5.65 -2.83
N ASP A 205 -6.16 -4.98 -3.90
CA ASP A 205 -5.18 -4.47 -4.84
C ASP A 205 -4.71 -3.06 -4.44
N GLY A 206 -3.79 -2.50 -5.19
CA GLY A 206 -3.41 -1.10 -5.01
C GLY A 206 -4.47 -0.15 -5.52
N TYR A 207 -4.31 1.12 -5.20
CA TYR A 207 -5.15 2.20 -5.69
C TYR A 207 -4.54 2.85 -6.93
N THR A 208 -5.39 3.26 -7.87
CA THR A 208 -5.02 4.16 -8.97
C THR A 208 -4.66 5.55 -8.45
N SER A 209 -4.05 6.38 -9.29
CA SER A 209 -3.74 7.77 -8.91
C SER A 209 -5.01 8.59 -8.62
N GLU A 210 -6.11 8.33 -9.34
CA GLU A 210 -7.39 9.00 -9.13
C GLU A 210 -8.07 8.55 -7.84
N GLU A 211 -8.06 7.25 -7.55
CA GLU A 211 -8.55 6.74 -6.27
C GLU A 211 -7.74 7.29 -5.09
N LYS A 212 -6.41 7.39 -5.23
CA LYS A 212 -5.55 8.02 -4.20
C LYS A 212 -5.88 9.49 -4.01
N LEU A 213 -6.19 10.21 -5.09
CA LEU A 213 -6.63 11.60 -5.02
C LEU A 213 -7.98 11.72 -4.29
N ALA A 214 -8.95 10.88 -4.62
CA ALA A 214 -10.25 10.84 -3.96
C ALA A 214 -10.11 10.51 -2.46
N ILE A 215 -9.31 9.50 -2.12
CA ILE A 215 -9.01 9.12 -0.73
C ILE A 215 -8.27 10.26 0.00
N ALA A 216 -7.29 10.88 -0.64
CA ALA A 216 -6.55 12.00 -0.06
C ALA A 216 -7.47 13.16 0.29
N LYS A 217 -8.36 13.54 -0.63
CA LYS A 217 -9.27 14.67 -0.49
C LYS A 217 -10.40 14.39 0.49
N GLY A 218 -11.04 13.21 0.39
CA GLY A 218 -12.22 12.86 1.20
C GLY A 218 -11.87 12.46 2.64
N TYR A 219 -10.74 11.80 2.84
CA TYR A 219 -10.44 11.15 4.13
C TYR A 219 -9.10 11.58 4.75
N LEU A 220 -7.99 11.52 3.99
CA LEU A 220 -6.67 11.72 4.59
C LEU A 220 -6.41 13.18 4.95
N TRP A 221 -6.75 14.11 4.06
CA TRP A 221 -6.55 15.54 4.27
C TRP A 221 -7.34 16.07 5.46
N PRO A 222 -8.67 15.86 5.57
CA PRO A 222 -9.44 16.30 6.74
C PRO A 222 -8.90 15.69 8.04
N ARG A 223 -8.64 14.37 8.05
CA ARG A 223 -8.12 13.67 9.23
C ARG A 223 -6.75 14.18 9.67
N GLN A 224 -5.83 14.41 8.73
CA GLN A 224 -4.51 14.92 9.05
C GLN A 224 -4.55 16.40 9.44
N ARG A 225 -5.42 17.21 8.84
CA ARG A 225 -5.66 18.59 9.23
C ARG A 225 -6.10 18.67 10.70
N ASP A 226 -7.12 17.91 11.06
CA ASP A 226 -7.68 17.89 12.41
C ASP A 226 -6.67 17.36 13.45
N ARG A 227 -5.91 16.31 13.09
CA ARG A 227 -4.82 15.78 13.93
C ARG A 227 -3.70 16.80 14.20
N ASN A 228 -3.44 17.70 13.27
CA ASN A 228 -2.45 18.76 13.44
C ASN A 228 -3.04 20.06 14.01
N GLY A 229 -4.31 20.04 14.48
CA GLY A 229 -4.98 21.16 15.14
C GLY A 229 -5.31 22.34 14.21
N LEU A 230 -5.38 22.09 12.90
CA LEU A 230 -5.71 23.10 11.88
C LEU A 230 -7.20 23.06 11.55
N ARG A 231 -7.79 24.23 11.38
CA ARG A 231 -9.18 24.39 10.97
C ARG A 231 -9.32 24.37 9.46
N GLU A 232 -10.52 24.10 8.97
CA GLU A 232 -10.83 24.04 7.55
C GLU A 232 -10.62 25.38 6.84
N ASP A 233 -10.87 26.49 7.53
CA ASP A 233 -10.69 27.85 7.03
C ASP A 233 -9.23 28.33 7.03
N GLU A 234 -8.31 27.59 7.66
CA GLU A 234 -6.90 27.98 7.79
C GLU A 234 -6.00 27.45 6.67
N VAL A 235 -6.35 26.29 6.06
CA VAL A 235 -5.51 25.65 5.04
C VAL A 235 -6.33 25.13 3.87
N LYS A 236 -5.79 25.32 2.65
CA LYS A 236 -6.37 24.79 1.41
C LYS A 236 -5.29 24.19 0.53
N ILE A 237 -5.60 23.07 -0.11
CA ILE A 237 -4.75 22.41 -1.09
C ILE A 237 -5.53 22.22 -2.39
N SER A 238 -4.84 22.31 -3.54
CA SER A 238 -5.44 22.05 -4.85
C SER A 238 -5.29 20.58 -5.23
N ASP A 239 -6.17 20.08 -6.09
CA ASP A 239 -6.10 18.73 -6.64
C ASP A 239 -4.79 18.51 -7.40
N GLU A 240 -4.29 19.53 -8.11
CA GLU A 240 -2.99 19.50 -8.80
C GLU A 240 -1.83 19.28 -7.83
N THR A 241 -1.83 20.00 -6.71
CA THR A 241 -0.79 19.80 -5.67
C THR A 241 -0.88 18.42 -5.03
N LEU A 242 -2.08 17.87 -4.80
CA LEU A 242 -2.26 16.52 -4.32
C LEU A 242 -1.73 15.49 -5.33
N ARG A 243 -2.03 15.65 -6.63
CA ARG A 243 -1.50 14.78 -7.70
C ARG A 243 0.03 14.81 -7.73
N THR A 244 0.63 15.98 -7.57
CA THR A 244 2.09 16.11 -7.48
C THR A 244 2.67 15.36 -6.27
N ILE A 245 2.02 15.45 -5.09
CA ILE A 245 2.47 14.69 -3.91
C ILE A 245 2.36 13.18 -4.17
N ILE A 246 1.27 12.73 -4.79
CA ILE A 246 1.02 11.32 -5.13
C ILE A 246 2.10 10.80 -6.09
N SER A 247 2.41 11.52 -7.16
CA SER A 247 3.30 11.06 -8.23
C SER A 247 4.78 11.25 -7.93
N GLU A 248 5.16 12.36 -7.28
CA GLU A 248 6.56 12.75 -7.12
C GLU A 248 7.15 12.41 -5.75
N TYR A 249 6.31 12.25 -4.71
CA TYR A 249 6.77 12.02 -3.34
C TYR A 249 6.37 10.66 -2.77
N THR A 250 5.44 9.93 -3.43
CA THR A 250 5.02 8.60 -2.98
C THR A 250 5.06 7.58 -4.12
N ARG A 251 5.50 6.35 -3.78
CA ARG A 251 5.46 5.20 -4.69
C ARG A 251 5.07 3.98 -3.87
N GLU A 252 3.78 3.72 -3.81
CA GLU A 252 3.20 2.64 -3.02
C GLU A 252 1.86 2.20 -3.63
N ALA A 253 1.45 0.96 -3.40
CA ALA A 253 0.14 0.48 -3.82
C ALA A 253 -0.99 1.11 -3.00
N GLY A 254 -0.80 1.27 -1.69
CA GLY A 254 -1.76 1.91 -0.78
C GLY A 254 -1.58 3.42 -0.64
N VAL A 255 -2.00 3.95 0.52
CA VAL A 255 -1.96 5.40 0.85
C VAL A 255 -1.24 5.73 2.16
N ARG A 256 -0.49 4.77 2.74
CA ARG A 256 0.18 4.96 4.05
C ARG A 256 1.27 6.01 4.03
N ASN A 257 2.11 6.00 2.98
CA ASN A 257 3.15 7.01 2.82
C ASN A 257 2.53 8.35 2.43
N LEU A 258 1.49 8.36 1.58
CA LEU A 258 0.74 9.55 1.22
C LEU A 258 0.18 10.24 2.47
N GLU A 259 -0.47 9.49 3.36
CA GLU A 259 -0.95 10.02 4.65
C GLU A 259 0.18 10.66 5.46
N ARG A 260 1.35 10.01 5.52
CA ARG A 260 2.51 10.49 6.27
C ARG A 260 3.08 11.78 5.67
N GLU A 261 3.18 11.87 4.34
CA GLU A 261 3.69 13.06 3.67
C GLU A 261 2.70 14.24 3.80
N LEU A 262 1.39 14.01 3.66
CA LEU A 262 0.35 15.02 3.94
C LEU A 262 0.45 15.53 5.39
N GLY A 263 0.61 14.62 6.36
CA GLY A 263 0.83 14.97 7.76
C GLY A 263 2.10 15.82 7.97
N THR A 264 3.15 15.58 7.18
CA THR A 264 4.40 16.36 7.26
C THR A 264 4.21 17.77 6.72
N VAL A 265 3.51 17.92 5.60
CA VAL A 265 3.16 19.22 5.03
C VAL A 265 2.31 20.04 6.01
N LEU A 266 1.27 19.42 6.58
CA LEU A 266 0.37 20.07 7.54
C LEU A 266 1.08 20.46 8.84
N ARG A 267 1.95 19.63 9.40
CA ARG A 267 2.75 19.97 10.60
C ARG A 267 3.62 21.20 10.37
N LYS A 268 4.33 21.27 9.24
CA LYS A 268 5.15 22.44 8.92
C LYS A 268 4.30 23.69 8.70
N THR A 269 3.13 23.55 8.09
CA THR A 269 2.18 24.64 7.92
C THR A 269 1.63 25.12 9.27
N ALA A 270 1.25 24.19 10.16
CA ALA A 270 0.83 24.52 11.52
C ALA A 270 1.91 25.28 12.29
N THR A 271 3.17 24.87 12.15
CA THR A 271 4.31 25.57 12.78
C THR A 271 4.45 27.00 12.23
N LYS A 272 4.31 27.20 10.91
CA LYS A 272 4.34 28.55 10.29
C LYS A 272 3.20 29.43 10.82
N ILE A 273 1.97 28.89 10.88
CA ILE A 273 0.81 29.62 11.41
C ILE A 273 1.01 29.99 12.89
N ALA A 274 1.40 29.04 13.73
CA ALA A 274 1.64 29.27 15.16
C ALA A 274 2.75 30.32 15.40
N SER A 275 3.85 30.25 14.64
CA SER A 275 4.94 31.22 14.76
C SER A 275 4.52 32.64 14.34
N THR A 276 3.67 32.74 13.31
CA THR A 276 3.12 34.04 12.87
C THR A 276 2.16 34.63 13.91
N GLN A 277 1.30 33.80 14.50
CA GLN A 277 0.41 34.20 15.58
C GLN A 277 1.17 34.69 16.83
N SER A 278 2.19 33.93 17.25
CA SER A 278 3.04 34.32 18.39
C SER A 278 3.79 35.63 18.15
N ARG A 279 4.28 35.87 16.93
CA ARG A 279 4.90 37.16 16.58
C ARG A 279 3.90 38.29 16.62
N ALA A 280 2.71 38.13 16.04
CA ALA A 280 1.66 39.13 16.07
C ALA A 280 1.19 39.45 17.51
N GLU A 281 1.12 38.48 18.39
CA GLU A 281 0.83 38.69 19.82
C GLU A 281 1.96 39.43 20.54
N THR A 282 3.22 39.11 20.24
CA THR A 282 4.38 39.81 20.81
C THR A 282 4.45 41.25 20.34
N ASP A 283 4.21 41.49 19.05
CA ASP A 283 4.19 42.85 18.48
C ASP A 283 3.03 43.68 19.04
N ALA A 284 1.83 43.08 19.17
CA ALA A 284 0.68 43.73 19.80
C ALA A 284 0.90 44.04 21.28
N ALA A 285 1.58 43.16 22.02
CA ALA A 285 1.95 43.39 23.40
C ALA A 285 3.06 44.46 23.55
N GLY A 286 3.99 44.53 22.58
CA GLY A 286 4.99 45.59 22.46
C GLY A 286 4.37 46.94 22.21
N ALA A 287 3.47 47.06 21.22
CA ALA A 287 2.74 48.28 20.90
C ALA A 287 1.83 48.77 22.06
N ALA A 288 1.24 47.82 22.82
CA ALA A 288 0.43 48.17 23.99
C ALA A 288 1.31 48.75 25.15
N ARG A 289 2.54 48.29 25.29
CA ARG A 289 3.50 48.84 26.28
C ARG A 289 4.06 50.21 25.90
N GLU A 290 4.26 50.48 24.62
CA GLU A 290 4.68 51.78 24.13
C GLU A 290 3.57 52.83 24.26
N THR A 291 2.29 52.49 24.06
CA THR A 291 1.16 53.38 24.28
C THR A 291 0.91 53.69 25.76
N ASP A 292 1.15 52.75 26.67
CA ASP A 292 1.09 52.98 28.11
C ASP A 292 2.28 53.84 28.62
N ALA A 293 3.46 53.72 28.01
CA ALA A 293 4.62 54.52 28.34
C ALA A 293 4.50 55.98 27.91
N GLN A 294 3.76 56.27 26.81
CA GLN A 294 3.47 57.65 26.37
C GLN A 294 2.26 58.25 27.08
N GLY A 295 1.33 57.44 27.61
CA GLY A 295 0.19 57.92 28.42
C GLY A 295 0.54 58.34 29.83
N THR A 296 1.65 57.90 30.39
CA THR A 296 2.11 58.26 31.75
C THR A 296 2.95 59.53 31.83
N ALA A 297 3.27 60.14 30.68
CA ALA A 297 4.05 61.40 30.65
C ALA A 297 3.18 62.66 30.63
N GLN A 298 1.83 62.59 30.58
CA GLN A 298 0.94 63.75 30.45
C GLN A 298 -0.21 63.85 31.47
N SER A 299 -0.23 63.11 32.57
CA SER A 299 -1.26 63.32 33.61
C SER A 299 -0.67 63.25 35.02
N SER A 300 0.14 64.26 35.37
CA SER A 300 0.40 64.67 36.75
C SER A 300 -0.29 66.00 36.98
N ALA A 301 -1.59 66.01 37.14
CA ALA A 301 -2.37 67.07 37.81
C ALA A 301 -3.79 66.55 38.10
N GLU A 302 -4.12 66.50 39.42
CA GLU A 302 -5.44 66.56 40.04
C GLU A 302 -6.53 65.52 39.67
N SER A 303 -6.92 64.64 40.52
CA SER A 303 -7.98 64.84 41.55
C SER A 303 -8.37 63.52 42.23
N ASN A 304 -8.59 63.64 43.56
CA ASN A 304 -9.19 62.68 44.46
C ASN A 304 -10.60 62.25 44.02
N GLY A 305 -10.85 60.92 43.88
CA GLY A 305 -12.18 60.40 43.72
C GLY A 305 -12.21 58.89 43.87
N LYS A 306 -12.66 58.39 45.03
CA LYS A 306 -12.92 56.99 45.32
C LYS A 306 -14.00 56.43 44.34
N VAL A 307 -13.68 55.39 43.61
CA VAL A 307 -14.64 54.58 42.87
C VAL A 307 -14.49 53.12 43.32
N PRO A 308 -15.57 52.34 43.54
CA PRO A 308 -15.52 51.00 44.14
C PRO A 308 -14.99 49.93 43.16
N ASP A 309 -14.17 49.04 43.68
CA ASP A 309 -13.33 48.04 43.03
C ASP A 309 -14.09 46.87 42.33
N GLY A 310 -15.40 46.93 42.22
CA GLY A 310 -16.23 45.80 41.74
C GLY A 310 -16.59 45.84 40.24
N GLU A 311 -16.60 47.02 39.60
CA GLU A 311 -17.07 47.09 38.20
C GLU A 311 -15.95 47.04 37.15
N VAL A 312 -14.73 47.40 37.52
CA VAL A 312 -13.59 47.41 36.59
C VAL A 312 -13.16 45.99 36.22
N LYS A 313 -13.33 44.99 37.13
CA LYS A 313 -13.00 43.59 36.84
C LYS A 313 -14.01 42.89 35.92
N LYS A 314 -15.29 43.36 35.91
CA LYS A 314 -16.30 42.79 34.99
C LYS A 314 -16.19 43.39 33.57
N ALA A 315 -15.79 44.63 33.43
CA ALA A 315 -15.58 45.28 32.14
C ALA A 315 -14.31 44.74 31.45
N ALA A 316 -13.21 44.53 32.18
CA ALA A 316 -11.99 43.96 31.64
C ALA A 316 -12.19 42.50 31.19
N LYS A 317 -12.97 41.68 31.93
CA LYS A 317 -13.28 40.29 31.56
C LYS A 317 -14.26 40.18 30.37
N LYS A 318 -15.12 41.20 30.14
CA LYS A 318 -16.01 41.26 28.98
C LYS A 318 -15.30 41.80 27.75
N ALA A 319 -14.33 42.69 27.91
CA ALA A 319 -13.48 43.22 26.83
C ALA A 319 -12.45 42.15 26.37
N SER A 320 -11.89 41.35 27.27
CA SER A 320 -11.00 40.25 26.91
C SER A 320 -11.72 39.08 26.18
N LYS A 321 -12.99 38.80 26.56
CA LYS A 321 -13.82 37.80 25.82
C LYS A 321 -14.29 38.32 24.44
N ALA A 322 -14.52 39.62 24.29
CA ALA A 322 -14.89 40.23 23.00
C ALA A 322 -13.69 40.43 22.07
N LYS A 323 -12.46 40.61 22.61
CA LYS A 323 -11.21 40.62 21.83
C LYS A 323 -10.78 39.22 21.37
N ALA A 324 -11.06 38.15 22.13
CA ALA A 324 -10.84 36.79 21.71
C ALA A 324 -11.77 36.34 20.58
N ALA A 325 -12.92 36.98 20.38
CA ALA A 325 -13.85 36.69 19.28
C ALA A 325 -13.58 37.48 17.98
N LYS A 326 -12.61 38.41 17.99
CA LYS A 326 -12.07 39.10 16.81
C LYS A 326 -10.64 38.65 16.51
N ALA A 327 -10.38 37.35 16.57
CA ALA A 327 -9.21 36.79 15.87
C ALA A 327 -9.42 37.13 14.39
N THR A 328 -8.59 37.96 13.87
CA THR A 328 -8.51 38.34 12.45
C THR A 328 -8.59 37.07 11.63
N LYS A 329 -9.63 36.92 10.81
CA LYS A 329 -9.70 35.83 9.81
C LYS A 329 -8.52 36.03 8.88
N GLN A 330 -7.40 35.37 9.19
CA GLN A 330 -6.28 35.28 8.28
C GLN A 330 -6.76 34.54 7.03
N ALA A 331 -6.39 35.01 5.86
CA ALA A 331 -6.69 34.29 4.64
C ALA A 331 -6.11 32.87 4.72
N PRO A 332 -6.82 31.85 4.22
CA PRO A 332 -6.35 30.48 4.28
C PRO A 332 -4.97 30.36 3.61
N VAL A 333 -4.06 29.67 4.27
CA VAL A 333 -2.75 29.33 3.71
C VAL A 333 -2.98 28.36 2.57
N LYS A 334 -2.67 28.77 1.34
CA LYS A 334 -2.68 27.87 0.19
C LYS A 334 -1.42 27.03 0.21
N ILE A 335 -1.61 25.72 0.22
CA ILE A 335 -0.51 24.77 0.04
C ILE A 335 -0.25 24.68 -1.46
N ASP A 336 0.84 25.28 -1.90
CA ASP A 336 1.35 25.24 -3.27
C ASP A 336 2.57 24.31 -3.39
N LEU A 337 3.09 24.16 -4.60
CA LEU A 337 4.26 23.32 -4.88
C LEU A 337 5.51 23.79 -4.14
N GLU A 338 5.67 25.08 -3.89
CA GLU A 338 6.79 25.62 -3.13
C GLU A 338 6.70 25.17 -1.66
N THR A 339 5.53 25.30 -1.07
CA THR A 339 5.24 24.81 0.30
C THR A 339 5.50 23.31 0.42
N VAL A 340 5.12 22.52 -0.59
CA VAL A 340 5.37 21.08 -0.63
C VAL A 340 6.87 20.80 -0.70
N ARG A 341 7.62 21.47 -1.57
CA ARG A 341 9.07 21.34 -1.69
C ARG A 341 9.80 21.73 -0.40
N ASP A 342 9.39 22.82 0.22
CA ASP A 342 9.89 23.23 1.53
C ASP A 342 9.63 22.16 2.60
N ALA A 343 8.46 21.51 2.55
CA ALA A 343 8.04 20.52 3.55
C ALA A 343 8.69 19.17 3.34
N LEU A 344 8.70 18.65 2.13
CA LEU A 344 9.09 17.28 1.79
C LEU A 344 10.50 17.18 1.19
N GLY A 345 11.09 18.32 0.80
CA GLY A 345 12.40 18.37 0.17
C GLY A 345 12.32 18.17 -1.34
N ARG A 346 13.39 17.61 -1.91
CA ARG A 346 13.48 17.35 -3.36
C ARG A 346 12.53 16.24 -3.75
N GLN A 347 12.04 16.30 -4.98
CA GLN A 347 11.32 15.22 -5.66
C GLN A 347 12.06 13.90 -5.49
N ARG A 348 11.35 12.85 -5.09
CA ARG A 348 11.93 11.54 -4.80
C ARG A 348 11.81 10.56 -5.94
N PHE A 349 10.75 10.68 -6.73
CA PHE A 349 10.44 9.76 -7.82
C PHE A 349 10.37 10.52 -9.14
N PHE A 350 11.14 10.03 -10.11
CA PHE A 350 11.24 10.59 -11.46
C PHE A 350 10.68 9.56 -12.45
N GLN A 351 10.04 10.04 -13.50
CA GLN A 351 9.67 9.20 -14.64
C GLN A 351 10.90 9.02 -15.53
N GLU A 352 11.73 8.03 -15.22
CA GLU A 352 13.00 7.79 -15.91
C GLU A 352 12.90 6.81 -17.09
N SER A 353 11.71 6.24 -17.37
CA SER A 353 11.53 5.18 -18.36
C SER A 353 12.05 5.56 -19.76
N ALA A 354 11.76 6.77 -20.21
CA ALA A 354 12.15 7.23 -21.55
C ALA A 354 13.66 7.34 -21.77
N SER A 355 14.44 7.69 -20.74
CA SER A 355 15.90 7.84 -20.88
C SER A 355 16.65 6.51 -20.77
N ARG A 356 16.12 5.55 -20.01
CA ARG A 356 16.79 4.27 -19.77
C ARG A 356 16.69 3.30 -20.95
N THR A 357 15.56 3.25 -21.65
CA THR A 357 15.35 2.32 -22.77
C THR A 357 15.85 2.84 -24.13
N ALA A 358 16.40 4.04 -24.19
CA ALA A 358 16.98 4.60 -25.41
C ALA A 358 18.24 3.83 -25.90
N THR A 359 18.85 3.03 -25.03
CA THR A 359 20.04 2.23 -25.33
C THR A 359 19.61 0.78 -25.58
N PRO A 360 20.07 0.13 -26.68
CA PRO A 360 19.87 -1.29 -26.88
C PRO A 360 20.36 -2.12 -25.69
N GLY A 361 19.62 -3.16 -25.35
CA GLY A 361 19.92 -4.03 -24.19
C GLY A 361 19.14 -3.70 -22.93
N VAL A 362 18.25 -2.70 -22.94
CA VAL A 362 17.42 -2.35 -21.78
C VAL A 362 15.95 -2.58 -22.11
N ALA A 363 15.25 -3.34 -21.27
CA ALA A 363 13.82 -3.61 -21.40
C ALA A 363 13.07 -3.35 -20.09
N THR A 364 11.80 -2.94 -20.22
CA THR A 364 10.94 -2.64 -19.08
C THR A 364 10.02 -3.81 -18.79
N GLY A 365 10.18 -4.41 -17.62
CA GLY A 365 9.35 -5.49 -17.11
C GLY A 365 8.38 -5.02 -16.02
N LEU A 366 7.37 -5.85 -15.77
CA LEU A 366 6.36 -5.63 -14.72
C LEU A 366 6.44 -6.76 -13.70
N ALA A 367 6.50 -6.39 -12.43
CA ALA A 367 6.61 -7.32 -11.30
C ALA A 367 5.52 -7.06 -10.25
N VAL A 368 5.28 -8.04 -9.40
CA VAL A 368 4.51 -7.88 -8.17
C VAL A 368 5.45 -8.09 -6.99
N THR A 369 5.40 -7.19 -6.04
CA THR A 369 6.17 -7.23 -4.81
C THR A 369 5.22 -7.32 -3.61
N GLY A 370 5.74 -7.57 -2.41
CA GLY A 370 4.93 -7.52 -1.19
C GLY A 370 4.27 -6.16 -0.90
N THR A 371 4.65 -5.12 -1.63
CA THR A 371 4.08 -3.77 -1.54
C THR A 371 3.15 -3.42 -2.70
N GLY A 372 2.92 -4.33 -3.64
CA GLY A 372 2.10 -4.16 -4.83
C GLY A 372 2.87 -4.31 -6.14
N GLY A 373 2.25 -3.89 -7.25
CA GLY A 373 2.91 -3.87 -8.55
C GLY A 373 4.08 -2.89 -8.61
N ASP A 374 5.11 -3.24 -9.36
CA ASP A 374 6.28 -2.38 -9.60
C ASP A 374 6.81 -2.55 -11.03
N VAL A 375 7.50 -1.51 -11.51
CA VAL A 375 8.20 -1.53 -12.80
C VAL A 375 9.67 -1.83 -12.54
N LEU A 376 10.19 -2.81 -13.25
CA LEU A 376 11.60 -3.18 -13.18
C LEU A 376 12.27 -3.04 -14.55
N PHE A 377 13.53 -2.67 -14.54
CA PHE A 377 14.35 -2.64 -15.75
C PHE A 377 15.24 -3.88 -15.78
N VAL A 378 15.40 -4.46 -16.96
CA VAL A 378 16.36 -5.52 -17.23
C VAL A 378 17.41 -4.94 -18.17
N GLU A 379 18.63 -4.92 -17.73
CA GLU A 379 19.77 -4.40 -18.47
C GLU A 379 20.67 -5.57 -18.90
N ALA A 380 20.93 -5.70 -20.18
CA ALA A 380 21.82 -6.71 -20.74
C ALA A 380 23.02 -6.04 -21.41
N THR A 381 24.20 -6.60 -21.22
CA THR A 381 25.43 -6.17 -21.91
C THR A 381 26.25 -7.39 -22.30
N ALA A 382 27.05 -7.25 -23.36
CA ALA A 382 27.99 -8.25 -23.81
C ALA A 382 29.44 -7.73 -23.65
N MET A 383 30.31 -8.58 -23.13
CA MET A 383 31.72 -8.31 -22.90
C MET A 383 32.56 -9.38 -23.58
N LYS A 384 33.78 -9.06 -23.98
CA LYS A 384 34.73 -10.08 -24.48
C LYS A 384 35.05 -11.04 -23.31
N ALA A 385 34.89 -12.34 -23.56
CA ALA A 385 35.26 -13.36 -22.59
C ALA A 385 36.78 -13.31 -22.34
N GLY A 386 37.18 -13.38 -21.05
CA GLY A 386 38.58 -13.47 -20.68
C GLY A 386 39.18 -14.81 -21.12
N GLU A 387 40.53 -14.89 -21.29
CA GLU A 387 41.25 -16.09 -21.76
C GLU A 387 40.98 -17.36 -20.92
N SER A 388 40.50 -17.21 -19.69
CA SER A 388 40.18 -18.32 -18.77
C SER A 388 38.69 -18.58 -18.57
N ALA A 389 37.80 -17.79 -19.18
CA ALA A 389 36.38 -17.97 -19.06
C ALA A 389 35.87 -18.90 -20.19
N PRO A 390 34.98 -19.88 -19.88
CA PRO A 390 34.30 -20.60 -20.94
C PRO A 390 33.50 -19.60 -21.76
N GLY A 391 33.82 -19.47 -23.05
CA GLY A 391 33.06 -18.61 -23.97
C GLY A 391 31.58 -18.91 -23.85
N ASN A 392 30.73 -17.87 -23.68
CA ASN A 392 29.29 -17.90 -23.45
C ASN A 392 28.86 -17.98 -21.97
N ALA A 393 29.67 -17.52 -21.03
CA ALA A 393 29.27 -17.37 -19.63
C ALA A 393 28.13 -16.34 -19.51
N LEU A 394 27.16 -16.63 -18.66
CA LEU A 394 26.08 -15.72 -18.29
C LEU A 394 26.27 -15.27 -16.84
N VAL A 395 26.55 -13.99 -16.65
CA VAL A 395 26.64 -13.34 -15.35
C VAL A 395 25.30 -12.73 -15.00
N LEU A 396 24.82 -12.99 -13.78
CA LEU A 396 23.52 -12.51 -13.31
C LEU A 396 23.71 -11.71 -12.03
N THR A 397 23.19 -10.49 -11.99
CA THR A 397 23.23 -9.61 -10.81
C THR A 397 21.88 -8.94 -10.55
N GLY A 398 21.66 -8.45 -9.33
CA GLY A 398 20.40 -7.77 -8.93
C GLY A 398 19.61 -8.52 -7.89
N GLN A 399 20.23 -9.39 -7.08
CA GLN A 399 19.58 -10.23 -6.04
C GLN A 399 18.45 -11.09 -6.60
N LEU A 400 18.75 -11.79 -7.70
CA LEU A 400 17.82 -12.69 -8.37
C LEU A 400 17.69 -14.01 -7.61
N GLY A 401 16.47 -14.47 -7.37
CA GLY A 401 16.17 -15.80 -6.90
C GLY A 401 16.44 -16.86 -7.98
N ASP A 402 16.26 -18.13 -7.62
CA ASP A 402 16.66 -19.24 -8.49
C ASP A 402 15.77 -19.35 -9.74
N VAL A 403 14.48 -19.06 -9.62
CA VAL A 403 13.52 -19.05 -10.75
C VAL A 403 13.89 -17.96 -11.76
N MET A 404 14.24 -16.76 -11.30
CA MET A 404 14.69 -15.69 -12.19
C MET A 404 16.02 -16.00 -12.87
N LYS A 405 16.96 -16.66 -12.17
CA LYS A 405 18.23 -17.11 -12.76
C LYS A 405 18.01 -18.15 -13.85
N GLU A 406 17.06 -19.07 -13.64
CA GLU A 406 16.66 -20.05 -14.65
C GLU A 406 16.02 -19.37 -15.85
N SER A 407 15.10 -18.44 -15.65
CA SER A 407 14.50 -17.64 -16.72
C SER A 407 15.52 -16.90 -17.57
N ALA A 408 16.58 -16.35 -16.95
CA ALA A 408 17.66 -15.68 -17.69
C ALA A 408 18.47 -16.65 -18.57
N ARG A 409 18.70 -17.89 -18.08
CA ARG A 409 19.38 -18.93 -18.87
C ARG A 409 18.52 -19.40 -20.05
N ILE A 410 17.21 -19.57 -19.83
CA ILE A 410 16.24 -19.91 -20.87
C ILE A 410 16.22 -18.77 -21.91
N ALA A 411 16.19 -17.51 -21.48
CA ALA A 411 16.20 -16.35 -22.35
C ALA A 411 17.43 -16.33 -23.29
N LEU A 412 18.63 -16.52 -22.75
CA LEU A 412 19.84 -16.56 -23.56
C LEU A 412 19.85 -17.75 -24.52
N SER A 413 19.40 -18.93 -24.06
CA SER A 413 19.31 -20.14 -24.88
C SER A 413 18.33 -19.96 -26.03
N TYR A 414 17.20 -19.33 -25.79
CA TYR A 414 16.20 -19.01 -26.82
C TYR A 414 16.75 -18.06 -27.87
N VAL A 415 17.31 -16.92 -27.46
CA VAL A 415 17.87 -15.92 -28.38
C VAL A 415 18.96 -16.52 -29.25
N ARG A 416 19.80 -17.38 -28.67
CA ARG A 416 20.88 -18.07 -29.38
C ARG A 416 20.35 -19.09 -30.38
N GLY A 417 19.34 -19.90 -29.98
CA GLY A 417 18.76 -20.93 -30.85
C GLY A 417 17.93 -20.37 -31.99
N HIS A 418 17.48 -19.12 -31.93
CA HIS A 418 16.66 -18.45 -32.94
C HIS A 418 17.37 -17.22 -33.53
N ALA A 419 18.71 -17.18 -33.47
CA ALA A 419 19.50 -16.02 -33.89
C ALA A 419 19.22 -15.58 -35.33
N GLU A 420 19.14 -16.54 -36.27
CA GLU A 420 18.85 -16.29 -37.69
C GLU A 420 17.44 -15.63 -37.85
N GLU A 421 16.42 -16.15 -37.18
CA GLU A 421 15.04 -15.60 -37.23
C GLU A 421 14.96 -14.19 -36.64
N LEU A 422 15.82 -13.89 -35.67
CA LEU A 422 15.90 -12.59 -35.01
C LEU A 422 16.82 -11.59 -35.74
N GLY A 423 17.43 -12.02 -36.84
CA GLY A 423 18.38 -11.20 -37.61
C GLY A 423 19.70 -10.92 -36.85
N ILE A 424 20.10 -11.84 -35.96
CA ILE A 424 21.33 -11.76 -35.17
C ILE A 424 22.38 -12.68 -35.81
N GLU A 425 23.54 -12.14 -36.07
CA GLU A 425 24.66 -12.93 -36.60
C GLU A 425 25.20 -13.91 -35.54
N GLU A 426 25.53 -15.13 -35.93
CA GLU A 426 26.10 -16.12 -35.00
C GLU A 426 27.43 -15.63 -34.37
N SER A 427 28.20 -14.83 -35.11
CA SER A 427 29.42 -14.16 -34.65
C SER A 427 29.20 -13.27 -33.40
N ALA A 428 27.99 -12.76 -33.20
CA ALA A 428 27.65 -11.95 -32.03
C ALA A 428 27.69 -12.72 -30.69
N PHE A 429 27.74 -14.06 -30.75
CA PHE A 429 27.86 -14.91 -29.55
C PHE A 429 29.28 -15.42 -29.32
N GLU A 430 30.17 -15.36 -30.33
CA GLU A 430 31.49 -15.95 -30.23
C GLU A 430 32.41 -15.13 -29.34
N GLY A 431 33.02 -15.79 -28.36
CA GLY A 431 33.96 -15.13 -27.44
C GLY A 431 33.34 -14.02 -26.59
N GLN A 432 32.01 -14.04 -26.43
CA GLN A 432 31.28 -13.08 -25.60
C GLN A 432 30.85 -13.70 -24.28
N GLU A 433 30.91 -12.89 -23.23
CA GLU A 433 30.28 -13.12 -21.94
C GLU A 433 29.08 -12.17 -21.79
N PHE A 434 27.92 -12.68 -21.44
CA PHE A 434 26.71 -11.90 -21.27
C PHE A 434 26.49 -11.58 -19.81
N HIS A 435 26.15 -10.33 -19.52
CA HIS A 435 25.79 -9.91 -18.17
C HIS A 435 24.37 -9.34 -18.20
N VAL A 436 23.47 -9.96 -17.44
CA VAL A 436 22.11 -9.46 -17.21
C VAL A 436 22.01 -8.93 -15.79
N HIS A 437 21.64 -7.67 -15.68
CA HIS A 437 21.46 -6.96 -14.41
C HIS A 437 20.03 -6.50 -14.25
N VAL A 438 19.46 -6.67 -13.06
CA VAL A 438 18.14 -6.12 -12.72
C VAL A 438 18.33 -5.12 -11.58
N PRO A 439 18.56 -3.82 -11.91
CA PRO A 439 18.73 -2.80 -10.89
C PRO A 439 17.43 -2.63 -10.11
N ALA A 440 17.49 -2.73 -8.81
CA ALA A 440 16.49 -2.26 -7.87
C ALA A 440 16.92 -2.56 -6.44
N GLY A 441 17.81 -1.79 -5.92
CA GLY A 441 18.12 -1.72 -4.50
C GLY A 441 18.34 -3.06 -3.80
N ALA A 442 18.00 -3.10 -2.52
CA ALA A 442 18.19 -4.25 -1.63
C ALA A 442 16.99 -5.23 -1.59
N ILE A 443 16.11 -5.22 -2.61
CA ILE A 443 14.92 -6.08 -2.62
C ILE A 443 15.21 -7.34 -3.42
N PRO A 444 15.16 -8.54 -2.81
CA PRO A 444 15.24 -9.81 -3.52
C PRO A 444 14.09 -9.93 -4.52
N LYS A 445 14.40 -10.48 -5.71
CA LYS A 445 13.42 -10.67 -6.78
C LYS A 445 13.45 -12.13 -7.21
N ASP A 446 12.28 -12.73 -7.27
CA ASP A 446 12.11 -14.07 -7.82
C ASP A 446 10.79 -14.19 -8.57
N GLY A 447 10.73 -15.11 -9.51
CA GLY A 447 9.54 -15.41 -10.28
C GLY A 447 9.82 -15.53 -11.78
N PRO A 448 8.98 -16.30 -12.49
CA PRO A 448 9.19 -16.60 -13.92
C PRO A 448 8.74 -15.46 -14.85
N SER A 449 7.94 -14.50 -14.36
CA SER A 449 7.25 -13.50 -15.18
C SER A 449 8.17 -12.45 -15.84
N ALA A 450 9.46 -12.43 -15.51
CA ALA A 450 10.46 -11.58 -16.14
C ALA A 450 11.11 -12.23 -17.38
N GLY A 451 10.79 -13.48 -17.72
CA GLY A 451 11.39 -14.22 -18.82
C GLY A 451 11.28 -13.49 -20.17
N VAL A 452 10.08 -13.00 -20.48
CA VAL A 452 9.82 -12.20 -21.69
C VAL A 452 10.71 -10.95 -21.74
N THR A 453 10.85 -10.24 -20.62
CA THR A 453 11.67 -9.03 -20.52
C THR A 453 13.16 -9.33 -20.73
N MET A 454 13.63 -10.46 -20.18
CA MET A 454 15.04 -10.87 -20.34
C MET A 454 15.35 -11.25 -21.78
N VAL A 455 14.45 -11.99 -22.46
CA VAL A 455 14.60 -12.28 -23.91
C VAL A 455 14.63 -10.99 -24.69
N THR A 456 13.74 -10.06 -24.42
CA THR A 456 13.64 -8.78 -25.14
C THR A 456 14.90 -7.93 -24.93
N ALA A 457 15.45 -7.87 -23.72
CA ALA A 457 16.69 -7.15 -23.44
C ALA A 457 17.88 -7.74 -24.21
N LEU A 458 18.03 -9.08 -24.20
CA LEU A 458 19.09 -9.77 -24.94
C LEU A 458 18.92 -9.63 -26.46
N ALA A 459 17.71 -9.78 -27.00
CA ALA A 459 17.42 -9.59 -28.40
C ALA A 459 17.66 -8.13 -28.84
N SER A 460 17.28 -7.15 -28.03
CA SER A 460 17.55 -5.74 -28.24
C SER A 460 19.05 -5.45 -28.31
N LEU A 461 19.83 -5.99 -27.35
CA LEU A 461 21.28 -5.85 -27.31
C LEU A 461 21.93 -6.37 -28.60
N LEU A 462 21.60 -7.60 -28.97
CA LEU A 462 22.26 -8.33 -30.05
C LEU A 462 21.82 -7.86 -31.44
N SER A 463 20.57 -7.42 -31.59
CA SER A 463 20.08 -6.82 -32.85
C SER A 463 20.37 -5.32 -32.98
N GLY A 464 20.88 -4.66 -31.93
CA GLY A 464 21.11 -3.21 -31.91
C GLY A 464 19.81 -2.37 -31.94
N ARG A 465 18.64 -2.96 -31.76
CA ARG A 465 17.35 -2.29 -31.80
C ARG A 465 16.90 -1.91 -30.38
N PRO A 466 16.71 -0.62 -30.06
CA PRO A 466 16.19 -0.21 -28.75
C PRO A 466 14.78 -0.75 -28.48
N VAL A 467 14.43 -0.92 -27.22
CA VAL A 467 13.05 -1.21 -26.79
C VAL A 467 12.29 0.11 -26.69
N LYS A 468 11.04 0.12 -27.14
CA LYS A 468 10.15 1.29 -27.00
C LYS A 468 9.98 1.64 -25.53
N HIS A 469 10.18 2.89 -25.18
CA HIS A 469 10.15 3.37 -23.79
C HIS A 469 8.75 3.38 -23.17
N THR A 470 7.71 3.31 -24.00
CA THR A 470 6.31 3.28 -23.57
C THR A 470 5.81 1.88 -23.24
N VAL A 471 6.59 0.84 -23.57
CA VAL A 471 6.16 -0.56 -23.47
C VAL A 471 6.65 -1.18 -22.18
N GLY A 472 5.73 -1.71 -21.39
CA GLY A 472 5.99 -2.64 -20.30
C GLY A 472 5.60 -4.06 -20.69
N MET A 473 6.29 -5.07 -20.17
CA MET A 473 6.01 -6.45 -20.53
C MET A 473 6.07 -7.39 -19.34
N THR A 474 5.31 -8.47 -19.43
CA THR A 474 5.32 -9.54 -18.44
C THR A 474 4.96 -10.86 -19.10
N GLY A 475 5.59 -11.94 -18.68
CA GLY A 475 5.33 -13.29 -19.20
C GLY A 475 6.48 -14.24 -18.86
N GLU A 476 6.13 -15.49 -18.64
CA GLU A 476 7.09 -16.57 -18.57
C GLU A 476 7.40 -17.06 -19.98
N VAL A 477 8.63 -17.50 -20.24
CA VAL A 477 9.07 -17.95 -21.57
C VAL A 477 9.53 -19.41 -21.53
N THR A 478 9.16 -20.17 -22.55
CA THR A 478 9.68 -21.53 -22.78
C THR A 478 10.84 -21.51 -23.77
N LEU A 479 11.62 -22.62 -23.82
CA LEU A 479 12.69 -22.80 -24.80
C LEU A 479 12.21 -22.78 -26.27
N GLN A 480 10.91 -23.05 -26.52
CA GLN A 480 10.28 -22.98 -27.84
C GLN A 480 9.70 -21.58 -28.12
N GLY A 481 9.93 -20.59 -27.28
CA GLY A 481 9.45 -19.22 -27.48
C GLY A 481 7.96 -19.01 -27.22
N ARG A 482 7.29 -19.93 -26.50
CA ARG A 482 5.91 -19.69 -26.06
C ARG A 482 5.88 -18.82 -24.82
N VAL A 483 4.89 -17.94 -24.78
CA VAL A 483 4.62 -17.07 -23.63
C VAL A 483 3.56 -17.72 -22.75
N LEU A 484 3.92 -18.01 -21.50
CA LEU A 484 3.06 -18.67 -20.52
C LEU A 484 2.39 -17.66 -19.58
N PRO A 485 1.22 -18.02 -18.99
CA PRO A 485 0.44 -17.14 -18.14
C PRO A 485 1.18 -16.79 -16.83
N ILE A 486 0.79 -15.65 -16.28
CA ILE A 486 1.38 -15.08 -15.05
C ILE A 486 0.28 -14.69 -14.06
N GLY A 487 0.66 -14.47 -12.81
CA GLY A 487 -0.23 -13.91 -11.79
C GLY A 487 -0.11 -12.39 -11.62
N GLY A 488 -1.16 -11.80 -11.03
CA GLY A 488 -1.17 -10.40 -10.59
C GLY A 488 -1.17 -9.39 -11.72
N LEU A 489 -1.86 -9.67 -12.83
CA LEU A 489 -1.93 -8.76 -13.99
C LEU A 489 -2.51 -7.40 -13.61
N LYS A 490 -3.58 -7.33 -12.82
CA LYS A 490 -4.18 -6.08 -12.34
C LYS A 490 -3.14 -5.18 -11.65
N GLN A 491 -2.37 -5.74 -10.72
CA GLN A 491 -1.35 -4.99 -9.98
C GLN A 491 -0.22 -4.50 -10.90
N LYS A 492 0.20 -5.32 -11.87
CA LYS A 492 1.20 -4.98 -12.88
C LYS A 492 0.73 -3.86 -13.80
N ALA A 493 -0.54 -3.90 -14.24
CA ALA A 493 -1.14 -2.87 -15.08
C ALA A 493 -1.24 -1.53 -14.34
N LEU A 494 -1.66 -1.54 -13.08
CA LEU A 494 -1.69 -0.33 -12.24
C LEU A 494 -0.30 0.28 -12.06
N ALA A 495 0.74 -0.55 -11.88
CA ALA A 495 2.10 -0.08 -11.79
C ALA A 495 2.63 0.51 -13.11
N ALA A 496 2.30 -0.14 -14.23
CA ALA A 496 2.63 0.36 -15.57
C ALA A 496 1.99 1.73 -15.84
N HIS A 497 0.71 1.88 -15.53
CA HIS A 497 -0.03 3.14 -15.64
C HIS A 497 0.59 4.23 -14.76
N ALA A 498 0.85 3.94 -13.49
CA ALA A 498 1.49 4.88 -12.55
C ALA A 498 2.91 5.29 -12.99
N ALA A 499 3.62 4.43 -13.74
CA ALA A 499 4.93 4.72 -14.32
C ALA A 499 4.86 5.50 -15.65
N GLY A 500 3.67 5.78 -16.16
CA GLY A 500 3.44 6.49 -17.42
C GLY A 500 3.68 5.64 -18.67
N LEU A 501 3.64 4.31 -18.56
CA LEU A 501 3.65 3.41 -19.73
C LEU A 501 2.29 3.45 -20.41
N THR A 502 2.28 3.35 -21.74
CA THR A 502 1.04 3.37 -22.54
C THR A 502 0.69 2.00 -23.10
N ASP A 503 1.65 1.09 -23.14
CA ASP A 503 1.49 -0.22 -23.75
C ASP A 503 1.93 -1.32 -22.78
N VAL A 504 1.13 -2.38 -22.66
CA VAL A 504 1.46 -3.56 -21.86
C VAL A 504 1.36 -4.81 -22.71
N ILE A 505 2.48 -5.53 -22.83
CA ILE A 505 2.54 -6.85 -23.46
C ILE A 505 2.36 -7.91 -22.38
N LEU A 506 1.40 -8.81 -22.60
CA LEU A 506 0.99 -9.84 -21.64
C LEU A 506 0.68 -11.16 -22.34
N PRO A 507 0.69 -12.30 -21.62
CA PRO A 507 0.34 -13.59 -22.22
C PRO A 507 -1.12 -13.63 -22.67
N GLU A 508 -1.40 -14.26 -23.82
CA GLU A 508 -2.77 -14.43 -24.35
C GLU A 508 -3.71 -15.09 -23.34
N ARG A 509 -3.21 -16.03 -22.54
CA ARG A 509 -4.02 -16.71 -21.52
C ARG A 509 -4.45 -15.82 -20.35
N ASN A 510 -3.83 -14.65 -20.20
CA ASN A 510 -4.23 -13.63 -19.23
C ASN A 510 -5.22 -12.60 -19.84
N ARG A 511 -5.72 -12.82 -21.04
CA ARG A 511 -6.72 -11.92 -21.67
C ARG A 511 -7.96 -11.73 -20.81
N GLY A 512 -8.43 -12.80 -20.15
CA GLY A 512 -9.59 -12.74 -19.25
C GLY A 512 -9.34 -11.88 -18.00
N ASP A 513 -8.10 -11.79 -17.54
CA ASP A 513 -7.73 -10.98 -16.36
C ASP A 513 -7.79 -9.46 -16.63
N LEU A 514 -7.93 -9.05 -17.90
CA LEU A 514 -8.12 -7.65 -18.28
C LEU A 514 -9.42 -7.07 -17.73
N ASP A 515 -10.44 -7.89 -17.52
CA ASP A 515 -11.71 -7.46 -16.95
C ASP A 515 -11.59 -7.04 -15.48
N GLU A 516 -10.55 -7.50 -14.77
CA GLU A 516 -10.25 -7.10 -13.40
C GLU A 516 -9.59 -5.72 -13.31
N ILE A 517 -9.06 -5.18 -14.43
CA ILE A 517 -8.39 -3.89 -14.48
C ILE A 517 -9.43 -2.78 -14.52
N PRO A 518 -9.34 -1.72 -13.69
CA PRO A 518 -10.26 -0.60 -13.71
C PRO A 518 -10.43 -0.01 -15.12
N GLU A 519 -11.67 0.32 -15.48
CA GLU A 519 -12.03 0.81 -16.82
C GLU A 519 -11.21 2.03 -17.23
N GLU A 520 -11.00 2.95 -16.30
CA GLU A 520 -10.17 4.14 -16.51
C GLU A 520 -8.75 3.81 -16.99
N VAL A 521 -8.13 2.76 -16.42
CA VAL A 521 -6.78 2.32 -16.83
C VAL A 521 -6.82 1.60 -18.16
N ARG A 522 -7.88 0.82 -18.43
CA ARG A 522 -8.07 0.13 -19.70
C ARG A 522 -8.27 1.09 -20.88
N GLU A 523 -8.91 2.22 -20.65
CA GLU A 523 -9.10 3.25 -21.67
C GLU A 523 -7.83 4.06 -21.97
N GLN A 524 -6.95 4.20 -20.99
CA GLN A 524 -5.70 4.98 -21.10
C GLN A 524 -4.51 4.17 -21.58
N MET A 525 -4.60 2.85 -21.63
CA MET A 525 -3.50 1.95 -21.98
C MET A 525 -3.89 0.95 -23.07
N ALA A 526 -2.93 0.61 -23.93
CA ALA A 526 -3.08 -0.46 -24.92
C ALA A 526 -2.54 -1.78 -24.34
N PHE A 527 -3.38 -2.81 -24.32
CA PHE A 527 -3.02 -4.15 -23.88
C PHE A 527 -2.82 -5.07 -25.08
N HIS A 528 -1.68 -5.76 -25.11
CA HIS A 528 -1.26 -6.60 -26.23
C HIS A 528 -1.10 -8.06 -25.78
N PRO A 529 -2.16 -8.86 -25.78
CA PRO A 529 -2.04 -10.30 -25.54
C PRO A 529 -1.23 -10.98 -26.64
N VAL A 530 -0.26 -11.82 -26.26
CA VAL A 530 0.66 -12.49 -27.17
C VAL A 530 0.84 -13.97 -26.82
N MET A 531 1.12 -14.82 -27.81
CA MET A 531 1.35 -16.25 -27.65
C MET A 531 2.85 -16.61 -27.75
N THR A 532 3.63 -15.81 -28.50
CA THR A 532 5.01 -16.11 -28.85
C THR A 532 5.94 -14.95 -28.56
N ILE A 533 7.21 -15.25 -28.38
CA ILE A 533 8.26 -14.24 -28.23
C ILE A 533 8.40 -13.39 -29.49
N GLN A 534 8.19 -13.96 -30.68
CA GLN A 534 8.26 -13.16 -31.92
C GLN A 534 7.25 -12.02 -31.90
N GLU A 535 6.00 -12.28 -31.49
CA GLU A 535 4.98 -11.24 -31.32
C GLU A 535 5.36 -10.17 -30.27
N VAL A 536 6.08 -10.58 -29.22
CA VAL A 536 6.63 -9.64 -28.22
C VAL A 536 7.65 -8.71 -28.85
N LEU A 537 8.64 -9.27 -29.55
CA LEU A 537 9.73 -8.51 -30.14
C LEU A 537 9.26 -7.55 -31.22
N ASP A 538 8.29 -7.98 -32.06
CA ASP A 538 7.68 -7.16 -33.10
C ASP A 538 6.98 -5.91 -32.53
N ARG A 539 6.40 -6.03 -31.32
CA ARG A 539 5.73 -4.92 -30.64
C ARG A 539 6.66 -4.06 -29.79
N ALA A 540 7.62 -4.71 -29.12
CA ALA A 540 8.48 -4.06 -28.15
C ALA A 540 9.67 -3.32 -28.77
N LEU A 541 10.26 -3.84 -29.85
CA LEU A 541 11.46 -3.27 -30.44
C LEU A 541 11.13 -2.14 -31.43
N GLU A 542 11.98 -1.12 -31.43
CA GLU A 542 11.95 -0.10 -32.49
C GLU A 542 12.24 -0.73 -33.86
N PRO A 543 11.71 -0.17 -34.96
CA PRO A 543 12.05 -0.64 -36.31
C PRO A 543 13.57 -0.64 -36.52
N ALA A 544 14.10 -1.61 -37.28
CA ALA A 544 15.47 -1.60 -37.68
C ALA A 544 15.79 -0.26 -38.41
N ARG A 545 16.82 0.43 -37.96
CA ARG A 545 17.27 1.64 -38.66
C ARG A 545 17.68 1.22 -40.09
N VAL A 546 16.92 1.65 -41.07
CA VAL A 546 17.32 1.55 -42.47
C VAL A 546 18.52 2.49 -42.63
N ASP A 547 19.71 1.92 -42.77
CA ASP A 547 20.93 2.67 -43.02
C ASP A 547 20.78 3.32 -44.41
N THR A 548 20.19 4.51 -44.46
CA THR A 548 20.25 5.36 -45.66
C THR A 548 21.67 5.84 -45.79
N GLY A 549 22.46 5.05 -46.49
CA GLY A 549 23.88 5.32 -46.73
C GLY A 549 24.13 6.72 -47.26
N HIS A 550 24.29 7.68 -46.39
CA HIS A 550 24.98 8.93 -46.67
C HIS A 550 26.45 8.75 -46.25
N LYS A 551 27.24 8.17 -47.18
CA LYS A 551 28.68 8.44 -47.21
C LYS A 551 28.84 9.96 -47.34
N ALA A 552 29.02 10.65 -46.22
CA ALA A 552 29.57 11.99 -46.24
C ALA A 552 31.00 11.89 -46.81
N ALA A 553 31.15 12.26 -48.07
CA ALA A 553 32.45 12.45 -48.71
C ALA A 553 33.20 13.52 -47.90
N ALA A 554 34.21 13.10 -47.14
CA ALA A 554 35.21 14.00 -46.60
C ALA A 554 36.00 14.60 -47.78
N SER A 555 35.62 15.79 -48.23
CA SER A 555 36.48 16.60 -49.11
C SER A 555 37.61 17.13 -48.25
N VAL A 556 38.75 16.52 -48.41
CA VAL A 556 40.05 17.09 -48.08
C VAL A 556 40.27 18.27 -49.05
N ALA A 557 40.35 19.48 -48.54
CA ALA A 557 40.88 20.62 -49.21
C ALA A 557 42.06 21.19 -48.40
N SER A 558 43.17 21.10 -48.97
CA SER A 558 44.53 21.70 -48.81
C SER A 558 44.65 22.83 -47.79
#